data_ce108baacf0343e689e626dc4557e8de
#
_entry.id   ce108baacf0343e689e626dc4557e8de
#
_cell.length_a   1.000
_cell.length_b   1.000
_cell.length_c   1.000
_cell.angle_alpha   90.00
_cell.angle_beta   90.00
_cell.angle_gamma   90.00
#
_symmetry.space_group_name_H-M   'P 1'
#
loop_
_entity.id
_entity.type
_entity.pdbx_description
1 polymer ?
#
loop_
_entity_poly.entity_id
_entity_poly.type
_entity_poly.pdbx_seq_one_letter_code
_entity_poly.pdbx_strand_id
1 'polypeptide(L)'
;VVGTSTGGIIALVISVLEIEGPRLLVIYSEKNLKKIFTRSFSSLFRTKYNGYKKLEVMYDYFGSLKMSTSDTPCSIVTYNLNTRFPEIFSERDHPEVSVADVAAATSAAPTYFPAVQIEDNWYVDGAVSTNNPALIALTEAEKLYPEDEIKVFSIGTGFNNSFIDGSRAK
;
A
#
# COMPACT_ATOMS: atom_id res chain seq x y z
N VAL A 1 -10.36 -6.45 -5.35
CA VAL A 1 -8.93 -6.19 -5.61
C VAL A 1 -8.18 -6.12 -4.29
N VAL A 2 -7.02 -6.79 -4.17
CA VAL A 2 -6.25 -6.78 -2.92
C VAL A 2 -4.80 -6.39 -3.20
N GLY A 3 -4.21 -5.55 -2.35
CA GLY A 3 -2.84 -5.08 -2.55
C GLY A 3 -2.06 -4.79 -1.29
N THR A 4 -0.72 -4.94 -1.39
CA THR A 4 0.24 -4.58 -0.34
C THR A 4 1.26 -3.61 -0.91
N SER A 5 1.66 -2.58 -0.15
CA SER A 5 2.70 -1.61 -0.54
C SER A 5 2.37 -0.92 -1.88
N THR A 6 3.26 -0.95 -2.85
CA THR A 6 3.02 -0.47 -4.22
C THR A 6 1.76 -1.11 -4.82
N GLY A 7 1.54 -2.42 -4.58
CA GLY A 7 0.32 -3.13 -5.01
C GLY A 7 -0.94 -2.59 -4.33
N GLY A 8 -0.85 -2.13 -3.09
CA GLY A 8 -1.94 -1.45 -2.37
C GLY A 8 -2.32 -0.13 -3.02
N ILE A 9 -1.33 0.69 -3.41
CA ILE A 9 -1.58 1.94 -4.15
C ILE A 9 -2.27 1.64 -5.49
N ILE A 10 -1.80 0.63 -6.23
CA ILE A 10 -2.40 0.22 -7.50
C ILE A 10 -3.84 -0.25 -7.29
N ALA A 11 -4.09 -1.06 -6.26
CA ALA A 11 -5.42 -1.53 -5.91
C ALA A 11 -6.39 -0.36 -5.66
N LEU A 12 -5.96 0.65 -4.89
CA LEU A 12 -6.75 1.86 -4.63
C LEU A 12 -7.00 2.69 -5.91
N VAL A 13 -6.00 2.81 -6.78
CA VAL A 13 -6.19 3.53 -8.06
C VAL A 13 -7.23 2.83 -8.95
N ILE A 14 -7.21 1.50 -8.99
CA ILE A 14 -8.20 0.72 -9.75
C ILE A 14 -9.59 0.82 -9.13
N SER A 15 -9.70 0.65 -7.81
CA SER A 15 -10.98 0.47 -7.13
C SER A 15 -11.68 1.77 -6.79
N VAL A 16 -10.92 2.86 -6.54
CA VAL A 16 -11.47 4.15 -6.08
C VAL A 16 -11.48 5.20 -7.19
N LEU A 17 -10.44 5.21 -8.04
CA LEU A 17 -10.34 6.17 -9.16
C LEU A 17 -10.78 5.59 -10.48
N GLU A 18 -11.08 4.29 -10.53
CA GLU A 18 -11.51 3.57 -11.74
C GLU A 18 -10.55 3.77 -12.93
N ILE A 19 -9.26 3.94 -12.63
CA ILE A 19 -8.23 4.16 -13.65
C ILE A 19 -7.71 2.82 -14.12
N GLU A 20 -7.77 2.59 -15.42
CA GLU A 20 -7.35 1.34 -16.06
C GLU A 20 -6.16 1.51 -17.03
N GLY A 21 -5.51 0.39 -17.30
CA GLY A 21 -4.49 0.27 -18.33
C GLY A 21 -3.28 1.18 -18.13
N PRO A 22 -2.72 1.76 -19.20
CA PRO A 22 -1.50 2.57 -19.13
C PRO A 22 -1.61 3.82 -18.25
N ARG A 23 -2.83 4.30 -17.97
CA ARG A 23 -3.05 5.47 -17.10
C ARG A 23 -2.67 5.19 -15.65
N LEU A 24 -2.66 3.93 -15.20
CA LEU A 24 -2.15 3.52 -13.88
C LEU A 24 -0.70 3.97 -13.65
N LEU A 25 0.09 4.07 -14.72
CA LEU A 25 1.49 4.47 -14.63
C LEU A 25 1.69 5.95 -14.27
N VAL A 26 0.66 6.79 -14.34
CA VAL A 26 0.76 8.22 -14.07
C VAL A 26 1.20 8.49 -12.63
N ILE A 27 0.72 7.70 -11.66
CA ILE A 27 1.13 7.83 -10.25
C ILE A 27 2.63 7.55 -10.07
N TYR A 28 3.21 6.70 -10.94
CA TYR A 28 4.63 6.34 -10.97
C TYR A 28 5.42 7.18 -11.99
N SER A 29 4.88 8.33 -12.44
CA SER A 29 5.61 9.25 -13.30
C SER A 29 6.92 9.70 -12.64
N GLU A 30 7.94 10.03 -13.45
CA GLU A 30 9.24 10.47 -12.96
C GLU A 30 9.13 11.67 -11.99
N LYS A 31 8.20 12.59 -12.26
CA LYS A 31 7.90 13.74 -11.39
C LYS A 31 7.43 13.27 -10.00
N ASN A 32 6.48 12.34 -9.93
CA ASN A 32 5.93 11.83 -8.67
C ASN A 32 6.98 10.99 -7.93
N LEU A 33 7.72 10.15 -8.62
CA LEU A 33 8.78 9.36 -8.02
C LEU A 33 9.85 10.26 -7.39
N LYS A 34 10.28 11.32 -8.08
CA LYS A 34 11.22 12.32 -7.50
C LYS A 34 10.64 12.97 -6.24
N LYS A 35 9.33 13.28 -6.20
CA LYS A 35 8.66 13.86 -5.05
C LYS A 35 8.56 12.86 -3.90
N ILE A 36 8.09 11.64 -4.16
CA ILE A 36 7.95 10.55 -3.18
C ILE A 36 9.31 10.21 -2.54
N PHE A 37 10.35 10.07 -3.36
CA PHE A 37 11.69 9.70 -2.90
C PHE A 37 12.59 10.91 -2.57
N THR A 38 11.99 12.04 -2.17
CA THR A 38 12.72 13.18 -1.64
C THR A 38 13.43 12.79 -0.35
N ARG A 39 14.77 12.95 -0.31
CA ARG A 39 15.56 12.62 0.88
C ARG A 39 15.17 13.49 2.07
N SER A 40 15.17 12.89 3.25
CA SER A 40 15.01 13.61 4.51
C SER A 40 16.28 14.43 4.81
N PHE A 41 16.13 15.67 5.29
CA PHE A 41 17.25 16.57 5.60
C PHE A 41 18.15 16.06 6.74
N SER A 42 17.64 15.17 7.60
CA SER A 42 18.36 14.63 8.77
C SER A 42 18.39 13.09 8.71
N SER A 43 19.10 12.54 7.71
CA SER A 43 19.13 11.09 7.48
C SER A 43 19.93 10.29 8.53
N LEU A 44 20.69 10.93 9.41
CA LEU A 44 21.49 10.22 10.41
C LEU A 44 20.66 9.60 11.55
N PHE A 45 19.43 10.15 11.82
CA PHE A 45 18.56 9.70 12.91
C PHE A 45 17.10 9.51 12.49
N ARG A 46 16.80 9.58 11.19
CA ARG A 46 15.45 9.49 10.64
C ARG A 46 15.42 8.58 9.42
N THR A 47 14.21 8.30 8.93
CA THR A 47 14.00 7.55 7.70
C THR A 47 14.66 8.21 6.49
N LYS A 48 15.04 7.41 5.50
CA LYS A 48 15.78 7.83 4.30
C LYS A 48 15.03 8.89 3.50
N TYR A 49 13.71 8.79 3.42
CA TYR A 49 12.85 9.67 2.64
C TYR A 49 11.84 10.43 3.50
N ASN A 50 11.39 11.57 2.97
CA ASN A 50 10.43 12.44 3.62
C ASN A 50 9.00 11.91 3.44
N GLY A 51 8.38 11.46 4.54
CA GLY A 51 7.01 10.92 4.51
C GLY A 51 5.95 11.95 4.11
N TYR A 52 6.14 13.23 4.44
CA TYR A 52 5.20 14.29 4.04
C TYR A 52 5.13 14.47 2.52
N LYS A 53 6.27 14.34 1.82
CA LYS A 53 6.28 14.43 0.35
C LYS A 53 5.59 13.27 -0.34
N LYS A 54 5.67 12.07 0.25
CA LYS A 54 4.89 10.92 -0.21
C LYS A 54 3.41 11.13 0.05
N LEU A 55 3.04 11.53 1.25
CA LEU A 55 1.64 11.79 1.63
C LEU A 55 1.02 12.89 0.75
N GLU A 56 1.76 13.96 0.48
CA GLU A 56 1.33 15.03 -0.44
C GLU A 56 0.97 14.47 -1.84
N VAL A 57 1.78 13.54 -2.38
CA VAL A 57 1.45 12.89 -3.66
C VAL A 57 0.18 12.04 -3.54
N MET A 58 -0.02 11.31 -2.43
CA MET A 58 -1.25 10.54 -2.24
C MET A 58 -2.48 11.46 -2.18
N TYR A 59 -2.39 12.59 -1.50
CA TYR A 59 -3.48 13.58 -1.47
C TYR A 59 -3.69 14.29 -2.82
N ASP A 60 -2.64 14.51 -3.62
CA ASP A 60 -2.77 15.04 -4.98
C ASP A 60 -3.63 14.14 -5.89
N TYR A 61 -3.62 12.80 -5.65
CA TYR A 61 -4.38 11.82 -6.43
C TYR A 61 -5.75 11.48 -5.82
N PHE A 62 -5.79 11.22 -4.54
CA PHE A 62 -6.99 10.72 -3.86
C PHE A 62 -7.81 11.83 -3.19
N GLY A 63 -7.23 13.03 -3.00
CA GLY A 63 -7.93 14.13 -2.37
C GLY A 63 -8.50 13.75 -1.00
N SER A 64 -9.76 14.08 -0.78
CA SER A 64 -10.51 13.75 0.44
C SER A 64 -11.34 12.47 0.33
N LEU A 65 -11.10 11.63 -0.68
CA LEU A 65 -11.84 10.38 -0.87
C LEU A 65 -11.68 9.44 0.33
N LYS A 66 -12.76 8.79 0.67
CA LYS A 66 -12.86 7.78 1.74
C LYS A 66 -12.86 6.39 1.15
N MET A 67 -12.52 5.38 1.96
CA MET A 67 -12.56 3.98 1.53
C MET A 67 -13.97 3.59 1.01
N SER A 68 -15.03 4.13 1.60
CA SER A 68 -16.43 3.95 1.14
C SER A 68 -16.70 4.43 -0.29
N THR A 69 -15.80 5.19 -0.90
CA THR A 69 -15.94 5.62 -2.31
C THR A 69 -15.63 4.49 -3.30
N SER A 70 -15.04 3.39 -2.84
CA SER A 70 -14.68 2.27 -3.72
C SER A 70 -15.93 1.50 -4.17
N ASP A 71 -16.20 1.47 -5.47
CA ASP A 71 -17.27 0.68 -6.06
C ASP A 71 -16.89 -0.80 -6.25
N THR A 72 -15.59 -1.07 -6.34
CA THR A 72 -15.04 -2.43 -6.43
C THR A 72 -14.52 -2.87 -5.07
N PRO A 73 -14.92 -4.08 -4.54
CA PRO A 73 -14.38 -4.59 -3.29
C PRO A 73 -12.86 -4.52 -3.24
N CYS A 74 -12.34 -3.81 -2.23
CA CYS A 74 -10.92 -3.46 -2.12
C CYS A 74 -10.39 -3.75 -0.72
N SER A 75 -9.24 -4.43 -0.63
CA SER A 75 -8.58 -4.74 0.64
C SER A 75 -7.11 -4.37 0.57
N ILE A 76 -6.69 -3.48 1.46
CA ILE A 76 -5.33 -2.94 1.49
C ILE A 76 -4.62 -3.38 2.76
N VAL A 77 -3.51 -4.09 2.57
CA VAL A 77 -2.76 -4.65 3.69
C VAL A 77 -1.78 -3.63 4.24
N THR A 78 -1.83 -3.44 5.55
CA THR A 78 -0.89 -2.65 6.36
C THR A 78 -0.40 -3.47 7.54
N TYR A 79 0.56 -2.96 8.29
CA TYR A 79 0.98 -3.54 9.56
C TYR A 79 0.78 -2.52 10.68
N ASN A 80 -0.08 -2.85 11.64
CA ASN A 80 -0.39 -2.01 12.79
C ASN A 80 0.70 -2.19 13.87
N LEU A 81 1.42 -1.12 14.20
CA LEU A 81 2.50 -1.13 15.20
C LEU A 81 1.99 -1.22 16.64
N ASN A 82 0.77 -0.75 16.92
CA ASN A 82 0.18 -0.76 18.24
C ASN A 82 -0.27 -2.17 18.63
N THR A 83 -0.97 -2.85 17.72
CA THR A 83 -1.45 -4.23 17.93
C THR A 83 -0.40 -5.29 17.59
N ARG A 84 0.57 -4.96 16.73
CA ARG A 84 1.60 -5.86 16.17
C ARG A 84 1.02 -6.95 15.29
N PHE A 85 -0.08 -6.65 14.60
CA PHE A 85 -0.72 -7.56 13.65
C PHE A 85 -0.90 -6.87 12.28
N PRO A 86 -1.01 -7.67 11.18
CA PRO A 86 -1.50 -7.15 9.93
C PRO A 86 -2.91 -6.57 10.13
N GLU A 87 -3.17 -5.44 9.49
CA GLU A 87 -4.50 -4.84 9.43
C GLU A 87 -4.87 -4.59 7.97
N ILE A 88 -6.11 -4.93 7.63
CA ILE A 88 -6.62 -4.87 6.27
C ILE A 88 -7.66 -3.78 6.22
N PHE A 89 -7.35 -2.68 5.52
CA PHE A 89 -8.31 -1.61 5.27
C PHE A 89 -9.20 -1.98 4.08
N SER A 90 -10.51 -1.97 4.29
CA SER A 90 -11.51 -2.22 3.25
C SER A 90 -12.63 -1.17 3.30
N GLU A 91 -13.38 -1.03 2.20
CA GLU A 91 -14.55 -0.16 2.14
C GLU A 91 -15.64 -0.58 3.12
N ARG A 92 -15.70 -1.85 3.48
CA ARG A 92 -16.70 -2.39 4.40
C ARG A 92 -16.37 -2.12 5.87
N ASP A 93 -15.11 -2.40 6.24
CA ASP A 93 -14.70 -2.40 7.65
C ASP A 93 -14.18 -1.02 8.09
N HIS A 94 -13.69 -0.20 7.13
CA HIS A 94 -13.09 1.11 7.37
C HIS A 94 -13.63 2.18 6.42
N PRO A 95 -14.95 2.34 6.28
CA PRO A 95 -15.57 3.19 5.24
C PRO A 95 -15.14 4.66 5.31
N GLU A 96 -14.90 5.19 6.53
CA GLU A 96 -14.61 6.61 6.76
C GLU A 96 -13.11 6.94 6.70
N VAL A 97 -12.25 5.95 6.59
CA VAL A 97 -10.79 6.18 6.55
C VAL A 97 -10.39 6.80 5.22
N SER A 98 -9.44 7.74 5.26
CA SER A 98 -8.89 8.40 4.08
C SER A 98 -8.12 7.44 3.19
N VAL A 99 -8.46 7.39 1.90
CA VAL A 99 -7.74 6.60 0.89
C VAL A 99 -6.28 7.02 0.79
N ALA A 100 -5.99 8.33 0.87
CA ALA A 100 -4.63 8.85 0.82
C ALA A 100 -3.78 8.36 1.99
N ASP A 101 -4.36 8.30 3.20
CA ASP A 101 -3.66 7.82 4.40
C ASP A 101 -3.41 6.32 4.32
N VAL A 102 -4.39 5.53 3.85
CA VAL A 102 -4.23 4.08 3.61
C VAL A 102 -3.14 3.81 2.58
N ALA A 103 -3.12 4.56 1.46
CA ALA A 103 -2.09 4.46 0.43
C ALA A 103 -0.69 4.78 0.98
N ALA A 104 -0.59 5.83 1.82
CA ALA A 104 0.65 6.19 2.48
C ALA A 104 1.09 5.14 3.51
N ALA A 105 0.15 4.57 4.28
CA ALA A 105 0.42 3.55 5.31
C ALA A 105 0.91 2.24 4.69
N THR A 106 0.16 1.69 3.72
CA THR A 106 0.53 0.41 3.08
C THR A 106 1.92 0.44 2.44
N SER A 107 2.39 1.62 2.01
CA SER A 107 3.69 1.82 1.37
C SER A 107 4.75 2.45 2.28
N ALA A 108 4.53 2.49 3.60
CA ALA A 108 5.47 3.05 4.57
C ALA A 108 6.55 2.03 4.97
N ALA A 109 7.39 1.62 4.00
CA ALA A 109 8.45 0.66 4.22
C ALA A 109 9.42 1.13 5.33
N PRO A 110 9.62 0.34 6.40
CA PRO A 110 10.53 0.69 7.49
C PRO A 110 11.92 1.04 6.98
N THR A 111 12.60 1.97 7.66
CA THR A 111 13.87 2.59 7.28
C THR A 111 13.80 3.56 6.09
N TYR A 112 12.91 3.32 5.14
CA TYR A 112 12.71 4.20 3.98
C TYR A 112 11.76 5.36 4.29
N PHE A 113 10.60 5.06 4.88
CA PHE A 113 9.58 6.05 5.21
C PHE A 113 9.18 5.97 6.69
N PRO A 114 8.74 7.10 7.29
CA PRO A 114 8.18 7.07 8.63
C PRO A 114 6.85 6.31 8.64
N ALA A 115 6.48 5.78 9.82
CA ALA A 115 5.14 5.26 10.05
C ALA A 115 4.08 6.34 9.81
N VAL A 116 2.90 5.92 9.42
CA VAL A 116 1.74 6.78 9.17
C VAL A 116 0.73 6.59 10.29
N GLN A 117 0.25 7.69 10.85
CA GLN A 117 -0.82 7.65 11.83
C GLN A 117 -2.18 7.71 11.12
N ILE A 118 -3.05 6.76 11.44
CA ILE A 118 -4.45 6.76 11.05
C ILE A 118 -5.24 6.60 12.36
N GLU A 119 -6.06 7.60 12.67
CA GLU A 119 -6.74 7.70 13.96
C GLU A 119 -5.74 7.56 15.14
N ASP A 120 -5.95 6.64 16.05
CA ASP A 120 -5.11 6.42 17.24
C ASP A 120 -3.96 5.43 17.01
N ASN A 121 -3.85 4.84 15.82
CA ASN A 121 -2.88 3.79 15.53
C ASN A 121 -1.79 4.24 14.54
N TRP A 122 -0.64 3.58 14.65
CA TRP A 122 0.51 3.78 13.75
C TRP A 122 0.70 2.58 12.86
N TYR A 123 0.91 2.85 11.57
CA TYR A 123 1.01 1.83 10.54
C TYR A 123 2.31 1.94 9.75
N VAL A 124 2.81 0.79 9.35
CA VAL A 124 3.89 0.64 8.38
C VAL A 124 3.47 -0.26 7.24
N ASP A 125 4.33 -0.39 6.25
CA ASP A 125 4.12 -1.21 5.06
C ASP A 125 3.67 -2.64 5.42
N GLY A 126 2.58 -3.08 4.80
CA GLY A 126 2.05 -4.42 5.00
C GLY A 126 3.00 -5.55 4.61
N ALA A 127 4.01 -5.26 3.78
CA ALA A 127 5.03 -6.23 3.40
C ALA A 127 5.89 -6.72 4.58
N VAL A 128 5.86 -6.04 5.73
CA VAL A 128 6.47 -6.51 6.99
C VAL A 128 5.93 -7.87 7.41
N SER A 129 4.65 -8.13 7.15
CA SER A 129 3.98 -9.39 7.50
C SER A 129 3.47 -10.15 6.29
N THR A 130 2.93 -9.46 5.30
CA THR A 130 2.18 -10.05 4.19
C THR A 130 2.54 -9.36 2.87
N ASN A 131 3.70 -9.69 2.33
CA ASN A 131 4.18 -9.12 1.07
C ASN A 131 3.35 -9.59 -0.14
N ASN A 132 2.93 -10.86 -0.14
CA ASN A 132 2.03 -11.40 -1.15
C ASN A 132 0.63 -11.62 -0.55
N PRO A 133 -0.36 -10.80 -0.88
CA PRO A 133 -1.70 -10.88 -0.29
C PRO A 133 -2.64 -11.87 -1.01
N ALA A 134 -2.14 -12.79 -1.84
CA ALA A 134 -2.99 -13.71 -2.62
C ALA A 134 -3.91 -14.56 -1.75
N LEU A 135 -3.45 -15.02 -0.56
CA LEU A 135 -4.29 -15.78 0.36
C LEU A 135 -5.38 -14.89 0.97
N ILE A 136 -5.07 -13.64 1.29
CA ILE A 136 -6.08 -12.67 1.76
C ILE A 136 -7.11 -12.44 0.65
N ALA A 137 -6.65 -12.27 -0.60
CA ALA A 137 -7.55 -12.09 -1.75
C ALA A 137 -8.52 -13.26 -1.91
N LEU A 138 -8.02 -14.50 -1.80
CA LEU A 138 -8.87 -15.70 -1.84
C LEU A 138 -9.90 -15.69 -0.71
N THR A 139 -9.46 -15.49 0.53
CA THR A 139 -10.33 -15.51 1.71
C THR A 139 -11.40 -14.42 1.65
N GLU A 140 -11.05 -13.20 1.22
CA GLU A 140 -12.04 -12.13 1.07
C GLU A 140 -13.02 -12.41 -0.09
N ALA A 141 -12.55 -12.99 -1.19
CA ALA A 141 -13.41 -13.37 -2.29
C ALA A 141 -14.40 -14.48 -1.88
N GLU A 142 -13.95 -15.51 -1.17
CA GLU A 142 -14.81 -16.59 -0.66
C GLU A 142 -15.89 -16.08 0.31
N LYS A 143 -15.57 -15.08 1.13
CA LYS A 143 -16.54 -14.43 2.02
C LYS A 143 -17.61 -13.65 1.23
N LEU A 144 -17.19 -12.96 0.15
CA LEU A 144 -18.08 -12.12 -0.66
C LEU A 144 -18.92 -12.93 -1.65
N TYR A 145 -18.38 -14.03 -2.17
CA TYR A 145 -18.92 -14.84 -3.25
C TYR A 145 -18.83 -16.32 -2.90
N PRO A 146 -19.54 -16.79 -1.84
CA PRO A 146 -19.36 -18.14 -1.29
C PRO A 146 -19.80 -19.26 -2.24
N GLU A 147 -20.63 -18.95 -3.22
CA GLU A 147 -21.17 -19.94 -4.19
C GLU A 147 -20.42 -19.90 -5.53
N ASP A 148 -19.46 -18.97 -5.70
CA ASP A 148 -18.77 -18.77 -6.98
C ASP A 148 -17.44 -19.53 -7.05
N GLU A 149 -17.05 -19.90 -8.27
CA GLU A 149 -15.67 -20.39 -8.53
C GLU A 149 -14.69 -19.23 -8.51
N ILE A 150 -13.80 -19.21 -7.51
CA ILE A 150 -12.82 -18.14 -7.34
C ILE A 150 -11.53 -18.44 -8.11
N LYS A 151 -11.08 -17.48 -8.93
CA LYS A 151 -9.77 -17.52 -9.60
C LYS A 151 -8.93 -16.33 -9.14
N VAL A 152 -7.76 -16.61 -8.56
CA VAL A 152 -6.83 -15.58 -8.08
C VAL A 152 -5.71 -15.37 -9.08
N PHE A 153 -5.54 -14.10 -9.51
CA PHE A 153 -4.41 -13.65 -10.30
C PHE A 153 -3.44 -12.89 -9.39
N SER A 154 -2.23 -13.44 -9.17
CA SER A 154 -1.19 -12.81 -8.38
C SER A 154 -0.15 -12.17 -9.30
N ILE A 155 0.05 -10.85 -9.16
CA ILE A 155 1.00 -10.06 -9.95
C ILE A 155 2.06 -9.50 -9.01
N GLY A 156 3.31 -9.92 -9.21
CA GLY A 156 4.45 -9.43 -8.44
C GLY A 156 5.30 -8.43 -9.23
N THR A 157 6.32 -7.89 -8.56
CA THR A 157 7.25 -6.89 -9.14
C THR A 157 8.42 -7.51 -9.90
N GLY A 158 8.42 -8.82 -10.10
CA GLY A 158 9.48 -9.57 -10.77
C GLY A 158 10.32 -10.41 -9.82
N PHE A 159 11.34 -11.04 -10.38
CA PHE A 159 12.25 -11.92 -9.67
C PHE A 159 13.70 -11.47 -9.86
N ASN A 160 14.46 -11.39 -8.77
CA ASN A 160 15.87 -11.03 -8.83
C ASN A 160 16.74 -12.29 -8.65
N ASN A 161 17.44 -12.69 -9.70
CA ASN A 161 18.37 -13.82 -9.71
C ASN A 161 19.79 -13.46 -9.22
N SER A 162 20.02 -12.26 -8.73
CA SER A 162 21.36 -11.87 -8.27
C SER A 162 21.76 -12.73 -7.06
N PHE A 163 22.93 -13.33 -7.14
CA PHE A 163 23.55 -14.02 -6.02
C PHE A 163 23.91 -13.01 -4.94
N ILE A 164 23.39 -13.22 -3.74
CA ILE A 164 23.77 -12.42 -2.55
C ILE A 164 24.93 -13.15 -1.90
N ASP A 165 26.13 -12.60 -2.03
CA ASP A 165 27.29 -13.08 -1.29
C ASP A 165 27.11 -12.78 0.20
N GLY A 166 26.93 -13.82 1.01
CA GLY A 166 26.73 -13.72 2.46
C GLY A 166 27.88 -13.01 3.18
N SER A 167 29.07 -12.94 2.59
CA SER A 167 30.21 -12.19 3.15
C SER A 167 29.97 -10.67 3.19
N ARG A 168 29.02 -10.17 2.38
CA ARG A 168 28.61 -8.75 2.33
C ARG A 168 27.39 -8.43 3.18
N ALA A 169 26.76 -9.43 3.79
CA ALA A 169 25.65 -9.26 4.73
C ALA A 169 26.25 -8.94 6.13
N LYS A 170 26.61 -7.67 6.33
CA LYS A 170 27.02 -7.13 7.63
C LYS A 170 25.96 -6.21 8.18
#